data_36ee17e97714196ffc4a2efd0bfeb79a
#
_entry.id   36ee17e97714196ffc4a2efd0bfeb79a
#
_cell.length_a   1.000
_cell.length_b   1.000
_cell.length_c   1.000
_cell.angle_alpha   90.00
_cell.angle_beta   90.00
_cell.angle_gamma   90.00
#
_symmetry.space_group_name_H-M   'P 1'
#
loop_
_entity.id
_entity.type
_entity.pdbx_description
1 polymer ?
#
loop_
_entity_poly.entity_id
_entity_poly.type
_entity_poly.pdbx_seq_one_letter_code
_entity_poly.pdbx_strand_id
1 'polypeptide(L)'
;MSRAFYLNLAVDNLKKNARTIIPYILTSVLTTMMLYMVVSLANNPNLNEMLGAMTLTQMLGFGVVIIEIFAFIFLFYTHSFLIKRIQKEFALFSILGMEKKHLARVLFYETAITLFVSLALGIGLGILFDKAMFLIIAKMIGADIILGFYFSFIGMRQCVLVIGLIYVLIYFYSMIRIHISSPIELLHSSHMGEKEPKAKWVLSIVGILCLGIGYYLSITTKNPLTAFYFFFVAVVLVIIGTYLLFTSISVTFLKLMKKNKNYYYKTNHFISVSGMMYRMKQNAIGLAHICVL
;
A
#
# COMPACT_ATOMS: atom_id res chain seq x y z
N MET A 1 24.86 4.26 -25.91
CA MET A 1 24.58 3.14 -24.99
C MET A 1 23.45 2.27 -25.54
N SER A 2 23.60 0.95 -25.61
CA SER A 2 22.61 0.02 -26.15
C SER A 2 21.40 -0.13 -25.21
N ARG A 3 20.21 -0.48 -25.76
CA ARG A 3 19.02 -0.76 -24.93
C ARG A 3 19.25 -1.89 -23.91
N ALA A 4 20.02 -2.89 -24.31
CA ALA A 4 20.40 -4.03 -23.44
C ALA A 4 21.20 -3.59 -22.20
N PHE A 5 22.02 -2.54 -22.30
CA PHE A 5 22.78 -2.01 -21.18
C PHE A 5 21.86 -1.51 -20.04
N TYR A 6 20.82 -0.73 -20.39
CA TYR A 6 19.90 -0.19 -19.38
C TYR A 6 19.05 -1.27 -18.72
N LEU A 7 18.66 -2.28 -19.48
CA LEU A 7 17.90 -3.42 -18.97
C LEU A 7 18.75 -4.26 -18.01
N ASN A 8 20.00 -4.57 -18.38
CA ASN A 8 20.91 -5.31 -17.50
C ASN A 8 21.20 -4.52 -16.22
N LEU A 9 21.44 -3.21 -16.33
CA LEU A 9 21.66 -2.34 -15.16
C LEU A 9 20.43 -2.31 -14.25
N ALA A 10 19.22 -2.25 -14.81
CA ALA A 10 17.97 -2.31 -14.04
C ALA A 10 17.84 -3.65 -13.30
N VAL A 11 18.11 -4.78 -13.97
CA VAL A 11 18.06 -6.12 -13.35
C VAL A 11 19.10 -6.25 -12.23
N ASP A 12 20.31 -5.75 -12.45
CA ASP A 12 21.37 -5.79 -11.44
C ASP A 12 21.03 -4.92 -10.22
N ASN A 13 20.44 -3.74 -10.43
CA ASN A 13 19.94 -2.89 -9.35
C ASN A 13 18.84 -3.57 -8.56
N LEU A 14 17.87 -4.20 -9.23
CA LEU A 14 16.80 -4.96 -8.58
C LEU A 14 17.38 -6.09 -7.71
N LYS A 15 18.37 -6.83 -8.21
CA LYS A 15 19.05 -7.91 -7.45
C LYS A 15 19.82 -7.38 -6.25
N LYS A 16 20.61 -6.31 -6.43
CA LYS A 16 21.40 -5.70 -5.34
C LYS A 16 20.51 -5.16 -4.23
N ASN A 17 19.35 -4.61 -4.58
CA ASN A 17 18.39 -4.05 -3.66
C ASN A 17 17.24 -5.00 -3.25
N ALA A 18 17.41 -6.29 -3.49
CA ALA A 18 16.39 -7.31 -3.26
C ALA A 18 15.72 -7.22 -1.87
N ARG A 19 16.52 -6.96 -0.81
CA ARG A 19 15.98 -6.80 0.57
C ARG A 19 14.91 -5.72 0.72
N THR A 20 14.90 -4.72 -0.14
CA THR A 20 13.93 -3.62 -0.09
C THR A 20 12.87 -3.77 -1.18
N ILE A 21 13.26 -4.36 -2.33
CA ILE A 21 12.40 -4.51 -3.49
C ILE A 21 11.47 -5.71 -3.36
N ILE A 22 11.92 -6.83 -2.77
CA ILE A 22 11.07 -8.01 -2.56
C ILE A 22 9.81 -7.69 -1.73
N PRO A 23 9.88 -7.00 -0.58
CA PRO A 23 8.69 -6.58 0.15
C PRO A 23 7.75 -5.70 -0.69
N TYR A 24 8.30 -4.80 -1.52
CA TYR A 24 7.51 -3.96 -2.42
C TYR A 24 6.78 -4.79 -3.49
N ILE A 25 7.48 -5.72 -4.14
CA ILE A 25 6.87 -6.63 -5.12
C ILE A 25 5.80 -7.49 -4.45
N LEU A 26 6.09 -8.06 -3.27
CA LEU A 26 5.14 -8.90 -2.53
C LEU A 26 3.86 -8.11 -2.21
N THR A 27 4.00 -6.89 -1.74
CA THR A 27 2.88 -5.97 -1.51
C THR A 27 2.06 -5.75 -2.77
N SER A 28 2.73 -5.46 -3.90
CA SER A 28 2.05 -5.24 -5.17
C SER A 28 1.34 -6.50 -5.69
N VAL A 29 1.96 -7.67 -5.53
CA VAL A 29 1.38 -8.98 -5.86
C VAL A 29 0.11 -9.23 -5.04
N LEU A 30 0.18 -9.05 -3.71
CA LEU A 30 -0.97 -9.26 -2.83
C LEU A 30 -2.11 -8.28 -3.13
N THR A 31 -1.79 -7.02 -3.38
CA THR A 31 -2.79 -6.00 -3.74
C THR A 31 -3.47 -6.34 -5.07
N THR A 32 -2.69 -6.77 -6.08
CA THR A 32 -3.23 -7.21 -7.38
C THR A 32 -4.09 -8.46 -7.23
N MET A 33 -3.66 -9.42 -6.42
CA MET A 33 -4.41 -10.64 -6.10
C MET A 33 -5.76 -10.30 -5.46
N MET A 34 -5.78 -9.44 -4.44
CA MET A 34 -7.02 -9.02 -3.77
C MET A 34 -7.96 -8.29 -4.74
N LEU A 35 -7.44 -7.37 -5.55
CA LEU A 35 -8.23 -6.66 -6.55
C LEU A 35 -8.86 -7.64 -7.55
N TYR A 36 -8.08 -8.58 -8.08
CA TYR A 36 -8.58 -9.59 -9.01
C TYR A 36 -9.72 -10.41 -8.38
N MET A 37 -9.53 -10.93 -7.16
CA MET A 37 -10.53 -11.76 -6.49
C MET A 37 -11.85 -11.02 -6.29
N VAL A 38 -11.81 -9.77 -5.79
CA VAL A 38 -13.04 -9.01 -5.52
C VAL A 38 -13.75 -8.60 -6.82
N VAL A 39 -13.00 -8.20 -7.86
CA VAL A 39 -13.57 -7.90 -9.17
C VAL A 39 -14.16 -9.15 -9.82
N SER A 40 -13.48 -10.30 -9.71
CA SER A 40 -13.98 -11.58 -10.23
C SER A 40 -15.27 -11.98 -9.55
N LEU A 41 -15.32 -11.90 -8.22
CA LEU A 41 -16.53 -12.18 -7.44
C LEU A 41 -17.68 -11.23 -7.80
N ALA A 42 -17.42 -9.93 -7.90
CA ALA A 42 -18.45 -8.93 -8.23
C ALA A 42 -19.08 -9.16 -9.61
N ASN A 43 -18.33 -9.80 -10.52
CA ASN A 43 -18.79 -10.09 -11.90
C ASN A 43 -19.09 -11.59 -12.15
N ASN A 44 -19.20 -12.40 -11.09
CA ASN A 44 -19.42 -13.82 -11.24
C ASN A 44 -20.91 -14.12 -11.56
N PRO A 45 -21.23 -14.71 -12.72
CA PRO A 45 -22.62 -15.03 -13.10
C PRO A 45 -23.33 -15.94 -12.10
N ASN A 46 -22.61 -16.86 -11.47
CA ASN A 46 -23.19 -17.82 -10.53
C ASN A 46 -23.73 -17.15 -9.25
N LEU A 47 -23.27 -15.93 -8.92
CA LEU A 47 -23.84 -15.16 -7.83
C LEU A 47 -25.23 -14.60 -8.16
N ASN A 48 -25.56 -14.38 -9.43
CA ASN A 48 -26.85 -13.80 -9.85
C ASN A 48 -28.04 -14.75 -9.59
N GLU A 49 -27.77 -16.04 -9.42
CA GLU A 49 -28.80 -17.04 -9.13
C GLU A 49 -29.10 -17.17 -7.62
N MET A 50 -28.35 -16.48 -6.77
CA MET A 50 -28.49 -16.55 -5.31
C MET A 50 -29.52 -15.55 -4.78
N LEU A 51 -30.19 -15.91 -3.69
CA LEU A 51 -31.08 -14.99 -2.96
C LEU A 51 -30.29 -13.78 -2.46
N GLY A 52 -30.72 -12.56 -2.84
CA GLY A 52 -30.02 -11.32 -2.49
C GLY A 52 -28.83 -10.97 -3.40
N ALA A 53 -28.68 -11.61 -4.54
CA ALA A 53 -27.60 -11.41 -5.51
C ALA A 53 -27.36 -9.93 -5.85
N MET A 54 -28.42 -9.16 -6.08
CA MET A 54 -28.32 -7.75 -6.44
C MET A 54 -27.63 -6.93 -5.35
N THR A 55 -28.02 -7.14 -4.08
CA THR A 55 -27.40 -6.43 -2.94
C THR A 55 -25.94 -6.87 -2.75
N LEU A 56 -25.66 -8.16 -2.88
CA LEU A 56 -24.31 -8.70 -2.76
C LEU A 56 -23.37 -8.14 -3.84
N THR A 57 -23.81 -8.15 -5.10
CA THR A 57 -23.01 -7.63 -6.24
C THR A 57 -22.77 -6.13 -6.09
N GLN A 58 -23.75 -5.37 -5.62
CA GLN A 58 -23.56 -3.95 -5.32
C GLN A 58 -22.51 -3.75 -4.20
N MET A 59 -22.61 -4.49 -3.10
CA MET A 59 -21.63 -4.42 -2.01
C MET A 59 -20.23 -4.79 -2.47
N LEU A 60 -20.08 -5.85 -3.27
CA LEU A 60 -18.80 -6.22 -3.87
C LEU A 60 -18.27 -5.13 -4.81
N GLY A 61 -19.13 -4.50 -5.61
CA GLY A 61 -18.75 -3.38 -6.47
C GLY A 61 -18.16 -2.19 -5.67
N PHE A 62 -18.73 -1.88 -4.50
CA PHE A 62 -18.12 -0.88 -3.61
C PHE A 62 -16.82 -1.37 -2.99
N GLY A 63 -16.73 -2.65 -2.64
CA GLY A 63 -15.49 -3.25 -2.21
C GLY A 63 -14.36 -3.08 -3.24
N VAL A 64 -14.68 -3.21 -4.53
CA VAL A 64 -13.74 -2.95 -5.63
C VAL A 64 -13.19 -1.52 -5.56
N VAL A 65 -14.07 -0.52 -5.49
CA VAL A 65 -13.66 0.91 -5.44
C VAL A 65 -12.78 1.19 -4.21
N ILE A 66 -13.15 0.62 -3.05
CA ILE A 66 -12.34 0.76 -1.83
C ILE A 66 -10.96 0.15 -2.04
N ILE A 67 -10.88 -1.06 -2.58
CA ILE A 67 -9.59 -1.73 -2.83
C ILE A 67 -8.76 -0.96 -3.85
N GLU A 68 -9.36 -0.36 -4.88
CA GLU A 68 -8.65 0.47 -5.85
C GLU A 68 -8.03 1.72 -5.20
N ILE A 69 -8.78 2.40 -4.32
CA ILE A 69 -8.26 3.55 -3.56
C ILE A 69 -7.13 3.10 -2.63
N PHE A 70 -7.31 1.97 -1.93
CA PHE A 70 -6.26 1.41 -1.08
C PHE A 70 -5.01 1.02 -1.89
N ALA A 71 -5.18 0.36 -3.01
CA ALA A 71 -4.08 -0.02 -3.91
C ALA A 71 -3.27 1.21 -4.31
N PHE A 72 -3.95 2.30 -4.71
CA PHE A 72 -3.30 3.56 -5.05
C PHE A 72 -2.48 4.11 -3.88
N ILE A 73 -3.11 4.30 -2.73
CA ILE A 73 -2.45 4.88 -1.56
C ILE A 73 -1.28 4.00 -1.11
N PHE A 74 -1.48 2.68 -1.04
CA PHE A 74 -0.52 1.74 -0.50
C PHE A 74 0.70 1.55 -1.40
N LEU A 75 0.50 1.36 -2.70
CA LEU A 75 1.60 1.22 -3.65
C LEU A 75 2.40 2.52 -3.78
N PHE A 76 1.72 3.67 -3.80
CA PHE A 76 2.37 4.97 -3.83
C PHE A 76 3.21 5.21 -2.58
N TYR A 77 2.66 4.88 -1.41
CA TYR A 77 3.37 5.02 -0.16
C TYR A 77 4.61 4.12 -0.09
N THR A 78 4.43 2.82 -0.39
CA THR A 78 5.52 1.85 -0.34
C THR A 78 6.62 2.21 -1.33
N HIS A 79 6.24 2.68 -2.52
CA HIS A 79 7.19 3.19 -3.51
C HIS A 79 7.90 4.48 -3.05
N SER A 80 7.20 5.39 -2.37
CA SER A 80 7.80 6.62 -1.82
C SER A 80 8.91 6.32 -0.81
N PHE A 81 8.84 5.18 -0.13
CA PHE A 81 9.92 4.71 0.73
C PHE A 81 11.09 4.12 -0.09
N LEU A 82 10.76 3.34 -1.11
CA LEU A 82 11.75 2.73 -2.00
C LEU A 82 12.55 3.79 -2.76
N ILE A 83 11.89 4.81 -3.30
CA ILE A 83 12.54 5.85 -4.11
C ILE A 83 13.61 6.63 -3.35
N LYS A 84 13.47 6.83 -2.04
CA LYS A 84 14.50 7.49 -1.21
C LYS A 84 15.83 6.74 -1.21
N ARG A 85 15.80 5.41 -1.33
CA ARG A 85 16.98 4.58 -1.42
C ARG A 85 17.56 4.60 -2.83
N ILE A 86 16.72 4.46 -3.84
CA ILE A 86 17.09 4.52 -5.26
C ILE A 86 17.74 5.87 -5.59
N GLN A 87 17.22 6.97 -5.04
CA GLN A 87 17.79 8.31 -5.22
C GLN A 87 19.26 8.41 -4.79
N LYS A 88 19.67 7.73 -3.71
CA LYS A 88 21.07 7.72 -3.27
C LYS A 88 21.98 7.02 -4.28
N GLU A 89 21.53 5.91 -4.85
CA GLU A 89 22.28 5.18 -5.89
C GLU A 89 22.36 6.01 -7.17
N PHE A 90 21.27 6.63 -7.57
CA PHE A 90 21.21 7.51 -8.74
C PHE A 90 22.07 8.77 -8.56
N ALA A 91 22.21 9.28 -7.33
CA ALA A 91 23.14 10.35 -7.03
C ALA A 91 24.59 9.92 -7.29
N LEU A 92 24.98 8.69 -6.91
CA LEU A 92 26.30 8.15 -7.21
C LEU A 92 26.53 8.01 -8.73
N PHE A 93 25.56 7.49 -9.46
CA PHE A 93 25.66 7.40 -10.93
C PHE A 93 25.77 8.79 -11.59
N SER A 94 25.07 9.80 -11.05
CA SER A 94 25.20 11.18 -11.55
C SER A 94 26.57 11.77 -11.31
N ILE A 95 27.22 11.49 -10.17
CA ILE A 95 28.59 11.94 -9.87
C ILE A 95 29.59 11.25 -10.82
N LEU A 96 29.34 9.98 -11.17
CA LEU A 96 30.13 9.23 -12.14
C LEU A 96 29.89 9.66 -13.61
N GLY A 97 29.09 10.75 -13.83
CA GLY A 97 28.88 11.34 -15.13
C GLY A 97 27.64 10.82 -15.90
N MET A 98 26.75 10.06 -15.26
CA MET A 98 25.53 9.58 -15.89
C MET A 98 24.48 10.69 -15.95
N GLU A 99 24.01 11.05 -17.14
CA GLU A 99 22.98 12.05 -17.32
C GLU A 99 21.61 11.60 -16.79
N LYS A 100 20.79 12.53 -16.33
CA LYS A 100 19.44 12.27 -15.78
C LYS A 100 18.53 11.49 -16.76
N LYS A 101 18.68 11.70 -18.08
CA LYS A 101 17.92 10.97 -19.10
C LYS A 101 18.25 9.46 -19.14
N HIS A 102 19.48 9.09 -18.81
CA HIS A 102 19.89 7.69 -18.72
C HIS A 102 19.35 7.02 -17.45
N LEU A 103 19.36 7.76 -16.34
CA LEU A 103 18.76 7.30 -15.08
C LEU A 103 17.26 7.10 -15.22
N ALA A 104 16.55 8.01 -15.91
CA ALA A 104 15.12 7.86 -16.20
C ALA A 104 14.81 6.58 -17.01
N ARG A 105 15.68 6.18 -17.95
CA ARG A 105 15.54 4.92 -18.69
C ARG A 105 15.75 3.69 -17.80
N VAL A 106 16.73 3.71 -16.92
CA VAL A 106 16.95 2.62 -15.95
C VAL A 106 15.71 2.48 -15.06
N LEU A 107 15.21 3.59 -14.51
CA LEU A 107 14.00 3.61 -13.69
C LEU A 107 12.77 3.07 -14.45
N PHE A 108 12.64 3.39 -15.74
CA PHE A 108 11.57 2.86 -16.57
C PHE A 108 11.61 1.32 -16.63
N TYR A 109 12.79 0.74 -16.89
CA TYR A 109 12.94 -0.72 -16.93
C TYR A 109 12.70 -1.36 -15.56
N GLU A 110 13.21 -0.78 -14.47
CA GLU A 110 12.94 -1.26 -13.11
C GLU A 110 11.43 -1.27 -12.81
N THR A 111 10.74 -0.18 -13.11
CA THR A 111 9.28 -0.04 -12.91
C THR A 111 8.50 -1.01 -13.79
N ALA A 112 8.90 -1.18 -15.05
CA ALA A 112 8.25 -2.10 -15.97
C ALA A 112 8.41 -3.58 -15.56
N ILE A 113 9.59 -3.98 -15.11
CA ILE A 113 9.85 -5.33 -14.62
C ILE A 113 9.02 -5.61 -13.36
N THR A 114 9.02 -4.69 -12.41
CA THR A 114 8.24 -4.85 -11.16
C THR A 114 6.75 -4.89 -11.43
N LEU A 115 6.22 -4.07 -12.34
CA LEU A 115 4.84 -4.11 -12.79
C LEU A 115 4.49 -5.47 -13.40
N PHE A 116 5.30 -5.95 -14.35
CA PHE A 116 5.05 -7.21 -15.04
C PHE A 116 5.03 -8.39 -14.06
N VAL A 117 6.02 -8.46 -13.16
CA VAL A 117 6.09 -9.52 -12.12
C VAL A 117 4.87 -9.44 -11.19
N SER A 118 4.49 -8.22 -10.77
CA SER A 118 3.33 -8.02 -9.88
C SER A 118 2.02 -8.42 -10.52
N LEU A 119 1.81 -8.07 -11.79
CA LEU A 119 0.61 -8.48 -12.54
C LEU A 119 0.58 -10.00 -12.79
N ALA A 120 1.68 -10.58 -13.26
CA ALA A 120 1.73 -12.00 -13.58
C ALA A 120 1.49 -12.87 -12.33
N LEU A 121 2.21 -12.60 -11.24
CA LEU A 121 2.05 -13.35 -10.00
C LEU A 121 0.74 -13.00 -9.28
N GLY A 122 0.35 -11.72 -9.25
CA GLY A 122 -0.87 -11.28 -8.57
C GLY A 122 -2.14 -11.83 -9.21
N ILE A 123 -2.26 -11.76 -10.53
CA ILE A 123 -3.40 -12.34 -11.26
C ILE A 123 -3.35 -13.87 -11.17
N GLY A 124 -2.17 -14.51 -11.31
CA GLY A 124 -2.02 -15.94 -11.18
C GLY A 124 -2.48 -16.46 -9.81
N LEU A 125 -2.03 -15.84 -8.73
CA LEU A 125 -2.50 -16.15 -7.37
C LEU A 125 -3.99 -15.78 -7.19
N GLY A 126 -4.43 -14.66 -7.76
CA GLY A 126 -5.83 -14.25 -7.74
C GLY A 126 -6.76 -15.31 -8.32
N ILE A 127 -6.43 -15.89 -9.47
CA ILE A 127 -7.19 -16.99 -10.09
C ILE A 127 -7.22 -18.22 -9.18
N LEU A 128 -6.09 -18.57 -8.54
CA LEU A 128 -6.02 -19.73 -7.64
C LEU A 128 -6.92 -19.55 -6.41
N PHE A 129 -6.89 -18.38 -5.79
CA PHE A 129 -7.63 -18.10 -4.55
C PHE A 129 -9.07 -17.65 -4.78
N ASP A 130 -9.44 -17.19 -5.99
CA ASP A 130 -10.80 -16.77 -6.34
C ASP A 130 -11.83 -17.88 -6.08
N LYS A 131 -11.51 -19.11 -6.45
CA LYS A 131 -12.37 -20.26 -6.19
C LYS A 131 -12.57 -20.51 -4.70
N ALA A 132 -11.54 -20.40 -3.89
CA ALA A 132 -11.64 -20.56 -2.44
C ALA A 132 -12.55 -19.48 -1.82
N MET A 133 -12.39 -18.24 -2.24
CA MET A 133 -13.24 -17.13 -1.79
C MET A 133 -14.70 -17.32 -2.21
N PHE A 134 -14.95 -17.73 -3.44
CA PHE A 134 -16.31 -18.06 -3.91
C PHE A 134 -16.98 -19.14 -3.05
N LEU A 135 -16.26 -20.22 -2.74
CA LEU A 135 -16.77 -21.30 -1.89
C LEU A 135 -17.08 -20.83 -0.46
N ILE A 136 -16.25 -19.95 0.10
CA ILE A 136 -16.48 -19.38 1.44
C ILE A 136 -17.76 -18.54 1.44
N ILE A 137 -17.93 -17.66 0.45
CA ILE A 137 -19.12 -16.79 0.34
C ILE A 137 -20.38 -17.62 0.11
N ALA A 138 -20.37 -18.58 -0.81
CA ALA A 138 -21.49 -19.46 -1.09
C ALA A 138 -21.94 -20.24 0.18
N LYS A 139 -20.97 -20.76 0.95
CA LYS A 139 -21.25 -21.44 2.22
C LYS A 139 -21.82 -20.50 3.28
N MET A 140 -21.35 -19.24 3.36
CA MET A 140 -21.86 -18.25 4.32
C MET A 140 -23.32 -17.84 4.01
N ILE A 141 -23.71 -17.84 2.74
CA ILE A 141 -25.06 -17.47 2.29
C ILE A 141 -26.00 -18.68 2.35
N GLY A 142 -25.47 -19.90 2.53
CA GLY A 142 -26.27 -21.15 2.53
C GLY A 142 -26.76 -21.54 1.14
N ALA A 143 -26.07 -21.15 0.09
CA ALA A 143 -26.40 -21.48 -1.29
C ALA A 143 -25.86 -22.86 -1.67
N ASP A 144 -26.63 -23.62 -2.46
CA ASP A 144 -26.15 -24.86 -3.09
C ASP A 144 -25.00 -24.56 -4.05
N ILE A 145 -23.86 -25.23 -3.82
CA ILE A 145 -22.62 -24.92 -4.50
C ILE A 145 -22.62 -25.49 -5.90
N ILE A 146 -22.77 -24.65 -6.91
CA ILE A 146 -22.48 -25.01 -8.30
C ILE A 146 -20.97 -24.90 -8.50
N LEU A 147 -20.28 -26.06 -8.64
CA LEU A 147 -18.83 -26.17 -8.81
C LEU A 147 -18.39 -25.78 -10.23
N GLY A 148 -18.70 -24.51 -10.64
CA GLY A 148 -18.22 -23.94 -11.90
C GLY A 148 -16.87 -23.24 -11.70
N PHE A 149 -15.90 -23.48 -12.59
CA PHE A 149 -14.72 -22.64 -12.69
C PHE A 149 -15.06 -21.41 -13.52
N TYR A 150 -15.05 -20.23 -12.90
CA TYR A 150 -15.24 -18.97 -13.59
C TYR A 150 -13.90 -18.23 -13.73
N PHE A 151 -13.52 -17.93 -14.96
CA PHE A 151 -12.37 -17.09 -15.26
C PHE A 151 -12.84 -15.68 -15.62
N SER A 152 -12.52 -14.71 -14.79
CA SER A 152 -12.96 -13.33 -15.00
C SER A 152 -12.00 -12.57 -15.92
N PHE A 153 -12.31 -12.49 -17.21
CA PHE A 153 -11.60 -11.64 -18.14
C PHE A 153 -11.74 -10.14 -17.77
N ILE A 154 -12.91 -9.77 -17.21
CA ILE A 154 -13.16 -8.41 -16.68
C ILE A 154 -12.20 -8.10 -15.54
N GLY A 155 -12.05 -9.04 -14.59
CA GLY A 155 -11.11 -8.89 -13.47
C GLY A 155 -9.66 -8.71 -13.93
N MET A 156 -9.23 -9.52 -14.90
CA MET A 156 -7.88 -9.40 -15.46
C MET A 156 -7.66 -8.03 -16.13
N ARG A 157 -8.60 -7.59 -16.96
CA ARG A 157 -8.53 -6.29 -17.64
C ARG A 157 -8.48 -5.14 -16.63
N GLN A 158 -9.33 -5.17 -15.61
CA GLN A 158 -9.39 -4.12 -14.58
C GLN A 158 -8.09 -4.07 -13.76
N CYS A 159 -7.54 -5.21 -13.37
CA CYS A 159 -6.24 -5.26 -12.70
C CYS A 159 -5.13 -4.64 -13.56
N VAL A 160 -5.05 -4.98 -14.85
CA VAL A 160 -4.04 -4.41 -15.76
C VAL A 160 -4.20 -2.90 -15.89
N LEU A 161 -5.44 -2.41 -16.01
CA LEU A 161 -5.71 -0.97 -16.15
C LEU A 161 -5.39 -0.20 -14.86
N VAL A 162 -5.90 -0.65 -13.70
CA VAL A 162 -5.75 0.06 -12.43
C VAL A 162 -4.31 0.00 -11.94
N ILE A 163 -3.73 -1.20 -11.83
CA ILE A 163 -2.35 -1.34 -11.38
C ILE A 163 -1.38 -0.72 -12.38
N GLY A 164 -1.62 -0.87 -13.68
CA GLY A 164 -0.83 -0.21 -14.73
C GLY A 164 -0.85 1.31 -14.60
N LEU A 165 -2.03 1.92 -14.39
CA LEU A 165 -2.17 3.36 -14.18
C LEU A 165 -1.41 3.82 -12.92
N ILE A 166 -1.53 3.07 -11.82
CA ILE A 166 -0.80 3.37 -10.58
C ILE A 166 0.72 3.36 -10.84
N TYR A 167 1.24 2.35 -11.53
CA TYR A 167 2.68 2.26 -11.85
C TYR A 167 3.16 3.35 -12.80
N VAL A 168 2.33 3.79 -13.75
CA VAL A 168 2.62 4.96 -14.60
C VAL A 168 2.75 6.23 -13.74
N LEU A 169 1.82 6.46 -12.83
CA LEU A 169 1.88 7.60 -11.91
C LEU A 169 3.10 7.53 -10.98
N ILE A 170 3.43 6.35 -10.48
CA ILE A 170 4.62 6.08 -9.67
C ILE A 170 5.90 6.41 -10.47
N TYR A 171 5.97 6.00 -11.73
CA TYR A 171 7.11 6.33 -12.60
C TYR A 171 7.29 7.84 -12.77
N PHE A 172 6.20 8.58 -13.08
CA PHE A 172 6.25 10.03 -13.21
C PHE A 172 6.65 10.72 -11.89
N TYR A 173 6.09 10.29 -10.77
CA TYR A 173 6.47 10.77 -9.45
C TYR A 173 7.97 10.58 -9.18
N SER A 174 8.49 9.40 -9.48
CA SER A 174 9.90 9.07 -9.29
C SER A 174 10.81 9.87 -10.21
N MET A 175 10.40 10.09 -11.46
CA MET A 175 11.12 10.90 -12.43
C MET A 175 11.22 12.37 -11.95
N ILE A 176 10.14 12.94 -11.47
CA ILE A 176 10.11 14.29 -10.89
C ILE A 176 11.06 14.37 -9.70
N ARG A 177 11.01 13.38 -8.81
CA ARG A 177 11.88 13.31 -7.64
C ARG A 177 13.37 13.30 -8.02
N ILE A 178 13.76 12.52 -9.00
CA ILE A 178 15.15 12.44 -9.49
C ILE A 178 15.58 13.75 -10.15
N HIS A 179 14.69 14.41 -10.89
CA HIS A 179 15.01 15.68 -11.55
C HIS A 179 15.24 16.82 -10.57
N ILE A 180 14.45 16.90 -9.50
CA ILE A 180 14.53 17.97 -8.48
C ILE A 180 15.69 17.75 -7.51
N SER A 181 16.09 16.51 -7.26
CA SER A 181 17.14 16.20 -6.30
C SER A 181 18.53 16.62 -6.79
N SER A 182 19.28 17.33 -5.93
CA SER A 182 20.70 17.57 -6.16
C SER A 182 21.52 16.37 -5.66
N PRO A 183 22.45 15.81 -6.48
CA PRO A 183 23.26 14.64 -6.07
C PRO A 183 24.07 14.88 -4.78
N ILE A 184 24.60 16.09 -4.61
CA ILE A 184 25.42 16.47 -3.45
C ILE A 184 24.57 16.50 -2.17
N GLU A 185 23.38 17.10 -2.23
CA GLU A 185 22.46 17.22 -1.10
C GLU A 185 21.96 15.85 -0.62
N LEU A 186 21.71 14.91 -1.56
CA LEU A 186 21.31 13.55 -1.24
C LEU A 186 22.39 12.76 -0.48
N LEU A 187 23.65 12.97 -0.76
CA LEU A 187 24.76 12.35 -0.03
C LEU A 187 24.96 12.97 1.35
N HIS A 188 24.84 14.30 1.48
CA HIS A 188 24.95 14.99 2.75
C HIS A 188 23.76 14.78 3.70
N SER A 189 22.57 14.54 3.18
CA SER A 189 21.35 14.32 3.99
C SER A 189 21.42 13.10 4.92
N SER A 190 22.34 12.16 4.66
CA SER A 190 22.56 10.99 5.52
C SER A 190 23.28 11.33 6.84
N HIS A 191 23.96 12.47 6.94
CA HIS A 191 24.71 12.90 8.10
C HIS A 191 23.97 13.95 8.96
N MET A 192 22.88 14.53 8.47
CA MET A 192 22.06 15.41 9.28
C MET A 192 21.24 14.62 10.29
N GLY A 193 21.56 14.77 11.58
CA GLY A 193 20.76 14.21 12.68
C GLY A 193 19.29 14.65 12.55
N GLU A 194 18.40 13.71 12.50
CA GLU A 194 16.99 14.00 12.35
C GLU A 194 16.39 14.51 13.67
N LYS A 195 15.58 15.58 13.62
CA LYS A 195 14.86 16.12 14.78
C LYS A 195 13.86 15.09 15.35
N GLU A 196 13.74 14.98 16.65
CA GLU A 196 12.77 14.07 17.30
C GLU A 196 11.33 14.33 16.83
N PRO A 197 10.51 13.28 16.67
CA PRO A 197 9.10 13.44 16.27
C PRO A 197 8.35 14.22 17.36
N LYS A 198 7.61 15.25 16.97
CA LYS A 198 6.78 16.01 17.90
C LYS A 198 5.46 15.25 18.13
N ALA A 199 5.07 15.04 19.38
CA ALA A 199 3.75 14.51 19.70
C ALA A 199 2.70 15.58 19.34
N LYS A 200 1.78 15.20 18.47
CA LYS A 200 0.69 16.09 18.02
C LYS A 200 -0.62 15.65 18.66
N TRP A 201 -0.87 16.09 19.88
CA TRP A 201 -2.09 15.76 20.64
C TRP A 201 -3.39 16.05 19.88
N VAL A 202 -3.40 17.13 19.11
CA VAL A 202 -4.54 17.50 18.27
C VAL A 202 -4.88 16.38 17.26
N LEU A 203 -3.86 15.75 16.67
CA LEU A 203 -4.09 14.64 15.74
C LEU A 203 -4.69 13.41 16.43
N SER A 204 -4.35 13.17 17.70
CA SER A 204 -4.95 12.08 18.48
C SER A 204 -6.44 12.34 18.73
N ILE A 205 -6.79 13.55 19.13
CA ILE A 205 -8.19 13.93 19.40
C ILE A 205 -9.02 13.83 18.11
N VAL A 206 -8.52 14.40 17.00
CA VAL A 206 -9.17 14.30 15.69
C VAL A 206 -9.33 12.84 15.25
N GLY A 207 -8.30 12.02 15.46
CA GLY A 207 -8.35 10.60 15.15
C GLY A 207 -9.41 9.82 15.93
N ILE A 208 -9.53 10.09 17.25
CA ILE A 208 -10.57 9.51 18.10
C ILE A 208 -11.97 9.95 17.63
N LEU A 209 -12.15 11.24 17.31
CA LEU A 209 -13.41 11.74 16.80
C LEU A 209 -13.80 11.10 15.47
N CYS A 210 -12.87 10.98 14.54
CA CYS A 210 -13.10 10.31 13.24
C CYS A 210 -13.51 8.84 13.43
N LEU A 211 -12.81 8.09 14.28
CA LEU A 211 -13.20 6.70 14.59
C LEU A 211 -14.56 6.63 15.28
N GLY A 212 -14.79 7.47 16.28
CA GLY A 212 -16.06 7.50 17.03
C GLY A 212 -17.24 7.79 16.11
N ILE A 213 -17.12 8.78 15.23
CA ILE A 213 -18.17 9.13 14.25
C ILE A 213 -18.34 7.98 13.24
N GLY A 214 -17.25 7.40 12.72
CA GLY A 214 -17.32 6.29 11.77
C GLY A 214 -18.05 5.07 12.34
N TYR A 215 -17.71 4.64 13.56
CA TYR A 215 -18.40 3.55 14.24
C TYR A 215 -19.84 3.90 14.61
N TYR A 216 -20.10 5.13 15.06
CA TYR A 216 -21.46 5.58 15.38
C TYR A 216 -22.38 5.52 14.15
N LEU A 217 -21.91 6.01 13.00
CA LEU A 217 -22.64 5.92 11.73
C LEU A 217 -22.90 4.46 11.34
N SER A 218 -21.91 3.58 11.49
CA SER A 218 -22.04 2.16 11.16
C SER A 218 -23.10 1.44 12.02
N ILE A 219 -23.19 1.75 13.32
CA ILE A 219 -24.13 1.09 14.25
C ILE A 219 -25.54 1.66 14.14
N THR A 220 -25.68 2.97 13.88
CA THR A 220 -26.98 3.67 13.92
C THR A 220 -27.79 3.48 12.65
N THR A 221 -27.15 3.12 11.53
CA THR A 221 -27.81 3.04 10.23
C THR A 221 -28.55 1.72 10.08
N LYS A 222 -29.89 1.76 10.14
CA LYS A 222 -30.78 0.59 10.06
C LYS A 222 -31.39 0.37 8.67
N ASN A 223 -31.48 1.42 7.85
CA ASN A 223 -32.11 1.34 6.52
C ASN A 223 -31.07 0.95 5.47
N PRO A 224 -31.32 -0.10 4.62
CA PRO A 224 -30.34 -0.57 3.63
C PRO A 224 -29.86 0.51 2.64
N LEU A 225 -30.77 1.39 2.19
CA LEU A 225 -30.44 2.45 1.24
C LEU A 225 -29.57 3.55 1.85
N THR A 226 -29.85 3.95 3.10
CA THR A 226 -29.05 4.95 3.83
C THR A 226 -27.74 4.35 4.33
N ALA A 227 -27.72 3.06 4.70
CA ALA A 227 -26.51 2.32 5.07
C ALA A 227 -25.47 2.39 3.97
N PHE A 228 -25.90 2.35 2.73
CA PHE A 228 -25.06 2.37 1.58
C PHE A 228 -24.25 3.68 1.42
N TYR A 229 -24.88 4.82 1.57
CA TYR A 229 -24.21 6.12 1.54
C TYR A 229 -23.28 6.33 2.74
N PHE A 230 -23.76 5.98 3.93
CA PHE A 230 -22.98 6.16 5.15
C PHE A 230 -21.82 5.17 5.27
N PHE A 231 -21.88 4.02 4.60
CA PHE A 231 -20.80 3.05 4.58
C PHE A 231 -19.50 3.66 4.05
N PHE A 232 -19.54 4.36 2.91
CA PHE A 232 -18.36 5.02 2.36
C PHE A 232 -17.80 6.09 3.30
N VAL A 233 -18.67 6.92 3.84
CA VAL A 233 -18.27 7.98 4.78
C VAL A 233 -17.65 7.35 6.02
N ALA A 234 -18.26 6.29 6.56
CA ALA A 234 -17.75 5.58 7.72
C ALA A 234 -16.39 4.93 7.45
N VAL A 235 -16.23 4.25 6.31
CA VAL A 235 -14.93 3.63 5.92
C VAL A 235 -13.84 4.69 5.79
N VAL A 236 -14.08 5.79 5.10
CA VAL A 236 -13.09 6.86 4.95
C VAL A 236 -12.72 7.47 6.31
N LEU A 237 -13.72 7.71 7.18
CA LEU A 237 -13.48 8.23 8.53
C LEU A 237 -12.68 7.26 9.39
N VAL A 238 -12.97 5.96 9.32
CA VAL A 238 -12.21 4.92 10.04
C VAL A 238 -10.77 4.84 9.54
N ILE A 239 -10.56 4.90 8.24
CA ILE A 239 -9.21 4.91 7.64
C ILE A 239 -8.42 6.12 8.13
N ILE A 240 -8.96 7.33 7.98
CA ILE A 240 -8.30 8.57 8.41
C ILE A 240 -8.06 8.54 9.91
N GLY A 241 -9.06 8.13 10.70
CA GLY A 241 -8.96 8.02 12.15
C GLY A 241 -7.87 7.05 12.58
N THR A 242 -7.79 5.88 11.99
CA THR A 242 -6.74 4.87 12.27
C THR A 242 -5.35 5.42 11.94
N TYR A 243 -5.22 6.11 10.80
CA TYR A 243 -3.95 6.76 10.42
C TYR A 243 -3.48 7.79 11.42
N LEU A 244 -4.38 8.71 11.80
CA LEU A 244 -4.07 9.76 12.74
C LEU A 244 -3.74 9.21 14.13
N LEU A 245 -4.52 8.23 14.60
CA LEU A 245 -4.30 7.60 15.90
C LEU A 245 -3.01 6.80 15.91
N PHE A 246 -2.78 5.94 14.93
CA PHE A 246 -1.58 5.11 14.90
C PHE A 246 -0.30 5.96 14.95
N THR A 247 -0.23 7.00 14.11
CA THR A 247 0.94 7.89 14.07
C THR A 247 1.11 8.68 15.37
N SER A 248 0.03 9.18 15.95
CA SER A 248 0.08 10.03 17.14
C SER A 248 0.25 9.23 18.44
N ILE A 249 -0.49 8.12 18.62
CA ILE A 249 -0.41 7.26 19.81
C ILE A 249 0.97 6.61 19.88
N SER A 250 1.49 6.07 18.78
CA SER A 250 2.79 5.41 18.76
C SER A 250 3.91 6.35 19.18
N VAL A 251 3.91 7.59 18.68
CA VAL A 251 4.90 8.61 19.07
C VAL A 251 4.72 9.01 20.54
N THR A 252 3.49 9.17 21.00
CA THR A 252 3.19 9.54 22.39
C THR A 252 3.60 8.43 23.36
N PHE A 253 3.29 7.18 23.04
CA PHE A 253 3.64 6.01 23.81
C PHE A 253 5.16 5.86 23.98
N LEU A 254 5.92 5.99 22.89
CA LEU A 254 7.37 5.96 22.92
C LEU A 254 7.97 7.11 23.76
N LYS A 255 7.37 8.30 23.71
CA LYS A 255 7.78 9.42 24.57
C LYS A 255 7.49 9.18 26.05
N LEU A 256 6.36 8.59 26.37
CA LEU A 256 6.03 8.19 27.74
C LEU A 256 7.03 7.16 28.27
N MET A 257 7.38 6.14 27.46
CA MET A 257 8.41 5.15 27.81
C MET A 257 9.79 5.83 28.02
N LYS A 258 10.16 6.78 27.17
CA LYS A 258 11.40 7.56 27.32
C LYS A 258 11.40 8.43 28.59
N LYS A 259 10.24 8.96 29.01
CA LYS A 259 10.10 9.78 30.23
C LYS A 259 10.34 8.97 31.51
N ASN A 260 9.99 7.70 31.52
CA ASN A 260 10.26 6.80 32.66
C ASN A 260 11.73 6.37 32.64
N LYS A 261 12.57 7.11 33.39
CA LYS A 261 14.03 6.89 33.44
C LYS A 261 14.40 5.48 33.91
N ASN A 262 13.70 4.91 34.88
CA ASN A 262 13.98 3.58 35.44
C ASN A 262 13.73 2.45 34.42
N TYR A 263 12.81 2.67 33.46
CA TYR A 263 12.53 1.76 32.37
C TYR A 263 13.48 2.00 31.20
N TYR A 264 13.66 3.24 30.79
CA TYR A 264 14.39 3.62 29.57
C TYR A 264 15.88 3.28 29.63
N TYR A 265 16.56 3.51 30.76
CA TYR A 265 18.01 3.29 30.87
C TYR A 265 18.44 1.82 31.07
N LYS A 266 17.52 0.86 31.05
CA LYS A 266 17.90 -0.54 30.93
C LYS A 266 18.39 -0.81 29.50
N THR A 267 19.54 -1.49 29.34
CA THR A 267 20.24 -1.67 28.07
C THR A 267 19.34 -2.12 26.92
N ASN A 268 18.53 -3.17 27.14
CA ASN A 268 17.62 -3.71 26.13
C ASN A 268 16.49 -2.74 25.77
N HIS A 269 15.97 -2.00 26.76
CA HIS A 269 14.88 -1.06 26.56
C HIS A 269 15.36 0.21 25.86
N PHE A 270 16.57 0.68 26.20
CA PHE A 270 17.19 1.83 25.55
C PHE A 270 17.33 1.62 24.03
N ILE A 271 17.89 0.46 23.63
CA ILE A 271 18.09 0.13 22.22
C ILE A 271 16.74 0.00 21.50
N SER A 272 15.78 -0.70 22.13
CA SER A 272 14.46 -0.94 21.53
C SER A 272 13.65 0.34 21.38
N VAL A 273 13.54 1.17 22.44
CA VAL A 273 12.75 2.41 22.41
C VAL A 273 13.38 3.45 21.49
N SER A 274 14.71 3.60 21.54
CA SER A 274 15.43 4.55 20.65
C SER A 274 15.34 4.12 19.18
N GLY A 275 15.53 2.82 18.89
CA GLY A 275 15.41 2.26 17.56
C GLY A 275 13.98 2.37 17.02
N MET A 276 12.96 2.14 17.86
CA MET A 276 11.57 2.28 17.48
C MET A 276 11.20 3.75 17.25
N MET A 277 11.69 4.67 18.08
CA MET A 277 11.46 6.12 17.91
C MET A 277 12.04 6.63 16.59
N TYR A 278 13.22 6.14 16.21
CA TYR A 278 13.83 6.46 14.92
C TYR A 278 13.03 5.90 13.74
N ARG A 279 12.58 4.63 13.83
CA ARG A 279 11.75 3.99 12.80
C ARG A 279 10.38 4.64 12.67
N MET A 280 9.73 4.98 13.78
CA MET A 280 8.42 5.66 13.78
C MET A 280 8.48 7.02 13.13
N LYS A 281 9.59 7.74 13.25
CA LYS A 281 9.78 9.01 12.56
C LYS A 281 9.83 8.85 11.04
N GLN A 282 10.55 7.83 10.57
CA GLN A 282 10.72 7.59 9.13
C GLN A 282 9.52 6.87 8.50
N ASN A 283 8.87 5.97 9.23
CA ASN A 283 7.93 5.01 8.69
C ASN A 283 6.57 4.97 9.42
N ALA A 284 6.23 5.97 10.26
CA ALA A 284 4.97 5.98 11.01
C ALA A 284 3.75 5.77 10.10
N ILE A 285 3.74 6.45 8.95
CA ILE A 285 2.68 6.34 7.96
C ILE A 285 2.64 4.92 7.35
N GLY A 286 3.79 4.27 7.08
CA GLY A 286 3.83 2.91 6.55
C GLY A 286 3.37 1.84 7.52
N LEU A 287 3.73 2.00 8.78
CA LEU A 287 3.24 1.12 9.82
C LEU A 287 1.73 1.31 10.04
N ALA A 288 1.23 2.56 9.95
CA ALA A 288 -0.20 2.84 9.97
C ALA A 288 -0.94 2.16 8.80
N HIS A 289 -0.36 2.15 7.59
CA HIS A 289 -0.91 1.42 6.44
C HIS A 289 -1.06 -0.07 6.68
N ILE A 290 -0.01 -0.71 7.25
CA ILE A 290 -0.06 -2.13 7.59
C ILE A 290 -1.14 -2.44 8.64
N CYS A 291 -1.46 -1.48 9.51
CA CYS A 291 -2.51 -1.64 10.51
C CYS A 291 -3.93 -1.38 9.98
N VAL A 292 -4.06 -0.67 8.86
CA VAL A 292 -5.34 -0.39 8.19
C VAL A 292 -5.74 -1.53 7.25
N LEU A 293 -4.76 -2.24 6.68
CA LEU A 293 -4.96 -3.44 5.86
C LEU A 293 -5.34 -4.65 6.72
#